data_dadd1bba0c2fd5d5d67a8fe0769d777f
#
_entry.id   dadd1bba0c2fd5d5d67a8fe0769d777f
#
_cell.length_a   1.000
_cell.length_b   1.000
_cell.length_c   1.000
_cell.angle_alpha   90.00
_cell.angle_beta   90.00
_cell.angle_gamma   90.00
#
_symmetry.space_group_name_H-M   'P 1'
#
loop_
_entity.id
_entity.type
_entity.pdbx_description
1 polymer ?
#
loop_
_entity_poly.entity_id
_entity_poly.type
_entity_poly.pdbx_seq_one_letter_code
_entity_poly.pdbx_strand_id
1 'polypeptide(L)'
;GIYDQATLPKTPDRTWVLKSKKEKDRYESRLNKDYQISGDDFYYAEDGKIPVLPLGTISIEETKAPEGYSLDGAYIESVEGKTEGTYYLTKIIQDGNLAKIQGGNTYKIADRIFRGDIEFQKKDEETQESMAGIPFRITSVTTGESHMIMTDANGYFSSASNYVKHSENTNTGQAESGIWFGLNSGGEMSEVNDDNGAFPYDTYKMEELRCGQNVDKALYKGTFKISRDNYILDLGTIMNPDLVISTVAKDEETGTHYSNADESVTVIDTVTYTGLKKGKEYVMKGILMDHKTG
;
A
#
# COMPACT_ATOMS: atom_id res chain seq x y z
N GLY A 1 20.32 30.51 -23.31
CA GLY A 1 21.77 30.28 -23.23
C GLY A 1 22.11 28.93 -22.61
N ILE A 2 23.40 28.58 -22.62
CA ILE A 2 23.94 27.37 -21.99
C ILE A 2 24.61 27.80 -20.67
N TYR A 3 24.13 27.23 -19.57
CA TYR A 3 24.53 27.60 -18.21
C TYR A 3 24.85 26.36 -17.36
N ASP A 4 25.72 26.53 -16.39
CA ASP A 4 25.92 25.61 -15.29
C ASP A 4 25.17 26.11 -14.05
N GLN A 5 25.06 25.27 -13.00
CA GLN A 5 24.37 25.64 -11.76
C GLN A 5 24.83 26.99 -11.18
N ALA A 6 26.12 27.28 -11.21
CA ALA A 6 26.68 28.52 -10.67
C ALA A 6 26.36 29.76 -11.51
N THR A 7 26.05 29.60 -12.81
CA THR A 7 25.81 30.68 -13.76
C THR A 7 24.36 30.79 -14.21
N LEU A 8 23.50 29.90 -13.74
CA LEU A 8 22.11 29.86 -14.13
C LEU A 8 21.39 31.17 -13.75
N PRO A 9 20.70 31.82 -14.68
CA PRO A 9 19.90 33.02 -14.38
C PRO A 9 18.80 32.68 -13.36
N LYS A 10 18.53 33.64 -12.44
CA LYS A 10 17.46 33.50 -11.45
C LYS A 10 16.07 33.46 -12.05
N THR A 11 15.90 34.09 -13.20
CA THR A 11 14.61 34.17 -13.91
C THR A 11 14.72 33.37 -15.21
N PRO A 12 13.95 32.29 -15.36
CA PRO A 12 13.91 31.54 -16.60
C PRO A 12 13.16 32.31 -17.70
N ASP A 13 13.46 32.03 -18.96
CA ASP A 13 12.73 32.57 -20.10
C ASP A 13 11.27 32.07 -20.15
N ARG A 14 11.07 30.83 -19.78
CA ARG A 14 9.75 30.19 -19.65
C ARG A 14 9.75 29.14 -18.55
N THR A 15 8.57 28.96 -17.94
CA THR A 15 8.33 27.94 -16.91
C THR A 15 7.07 27.16 -17.25
N TRP A 16 7.14 25.85 -17.12
CA TRP A 16 6.00 24.96 -17.26
C TRP A 16 5.83 24.12 -16.00
N VAL A 17 4.59 23.94 -15.57
CA VAL A 17 4.24 22.98 -14.53
C VAL A 17 3.49 21.85 -15.20
N LEU A 18 4.07 20.66 -15.13
CA LEU A 18 3.54 19.46 -15.76
C LEU A 18 3.14 18.47 -14.66
N LYS A 19 2.04 17.76 -14.86
CA LYS A 19 1.68 16.61 -14.02
C LYS A 19 2.31 15.35 -14.57
N SER A 20 2.63 14.42 -13.70
CA SER A 20 2.93 13.04 -14.09
C SER A 20 1.62 12.20 -14.15
N LYS A 21 1.63 11.16 -14.95
CA LYS A 21 0.57 10.15 -15.05
C LYS A 21 1.16 8.79 -14.81
N LYS A 22 0.40 7.92 -14.14
CA LYS A 22 0.84 6.55 -13.89
C LYS A 22 0.81 5.74 -15.18
N GLU A 23 1.95 5.17 -15.53
CA GLU A 23 2.16 4.31 -16.68
C GLU A 23 2.78 3.00 -16.19
N LYS A 24 1.94 1.97 -16.02
CA LYS A 24 2.34 0.66 -15.49
C LYS A 24 2.95 0.76 -14.07
N ASP A 25 4.27 0.67 -13.97
CA ASP A 25 5.09 0.62 -12.76
C ASP A 25 5.76 1.96 -12.40
N ARG A 26 5.56 3.00 -13.20
CA ARG A 26 6.18 4.31 -13.03
C ARG A 26 5.24 5.46 -13.34
N TYR A 27 5.65 6.66 -12.97
CA TYR A 27 5.01 7.89 -13.37
C TYR A 27 5.82 8.54 -14.48
N GLU A 28 5.14 9.02 -15.53
CA GLU A 28 5.77 9.76 -16.64
C GLU A 28 5.14 11.14 -16.79
N SER A 29 5.97 12.12 -17.09
CA SER A 29 5.56 13.44 -17.55
C SER A 29 6.10 13.67 -18.96
N ARG A 30 5.35 14.41 -19.76
CA ARG A 30 5.71 14.70 -21.17
C ARG A 30 5.46 16.16 -21.46
N LEU A 31 6.29 16.74 -22.33
CA LEU A 31 6.09 18.07 -22.87
C LEU A 31 4.91 18.07 -23.84
N ASN A 32 3.69 18.15 -23.26
CA ASN A 32 2.43 18.06 -23.99
C ASN A 32 1.34 18.79 -23.20
N LYS A 33 0.37 19.40 -23.91
CA LYS A 33 -0.76 20.12 -23.31
C LYS A 33 -1.58 19.26 -22.36
N ASP A 34 -1.70 17.96 -22.60
CA ASP A 34 -2.42 17.01 -21.73
C ASP A 34 -1.77 16.83 -20.36
N TYR A 35 -0.49 17.17 -20.23
CA TYR A 35 0.28 17.12 -18.99
C TYR A 35 0.43 18.49 -18.34
N GLN A 36 0.23 19.60 -19.09
CA GLN A 36 0.42 20.94 -18.56
C GLN A 36 -0.69 21.29 -17.55
N ILE A 37 -0.29 21.74 -16.35
CA ILE A 37 -1.18 22.27 -15.34
C ILE A 37 -1.22 23.79 -15.43
N SER A 38 -0.06 24.44 -15.58
CA SER A 38 0.09 25.90 -15.63
C SER A 38 1.43 26.30 -16.26
N GLY A 39 1.67 27.57 -16.37
CA GLY A 39 2.91 28.17 -16.91
C GLY A 39 2.73 28.67 -18.33
N ASP A 40 3.86 28.96 -18.96
CA ASP A 40 3.93 29.60 -20.29
C ASP A 40 3.49 28.65 -21.40
N ASP A 41 3.30 29.20 -22.61
CA ASP A 41 3.11 28.41 -23.81
C ASP A 41 4.39 27.66 -24.18
N PHE A 42 4.23 26.45 -24.73
CA PHE A 42 5.37 25.69 -25.24
C PHE A 42 6.02 26.40 -26.44
N TYR A 43 7.27 26.07 -26.69
CA TYR A 43 7.84 26.27 -28.00
C TYR A 43 7.33 25.16 -28.94
N TYR A 44 7.09 25.50 -30.19
CA TYR A 44 6.59 24.55 -31.19
C TYR A 44 7.55 24.45 -32.36
N ALA A 45 7.58 23.27 -32.99
CA ALA A 45 8.22 23.09 -34.29
C ALA A 45 7.56 23.97 -35.35
N GLU A 46 8.15 24.04 -36.53
CA GLU A 46 7.65 24.88 -37.64
C GLU A 46 6.19 24.56 -38.03
N ASP A 47 5.74 23.33 -37.81
CA ASP A 47 4.36 22.91 -38.06
C ASP A 47 3.35 23.48 -37.03
N GLY A 48 3.82 24.12 -35.97
CA GLY A 48 3.03 24.70 -34.91
C GLY A 48 2.25 23.69 -34.04
N LYS A 49 2.52 22.39 -34.16
CA LYS A 49 1.76 21.33 -33.51
C LYS A 49 2.56 20.54 -32.47
N ILE A 50 3.84 20.32 -32.75
CA ILE A 50 4.71 19.50 -31.92
C ILE A 50 5.46 20.39 -30.93
N PRO A 51 5.24 20.25 -29.59
CA PRO A 51 6.02 20.96 -28.62
C PRO A 51 7.48 20.53 -28.67
N VAL A 52 8.38 21.48 -28.59
CA VAL A 52 9.84 21.28 -28.67
C VAL A 52 10.54 21.99 -27.53
N LEU A 53 11.71 21.49 -27.13
CA LEU A 53 12.62 22.20 -26.24
C LEU A 53 13.61 23.01 -27.06
N PRO A 54 13.82 24.28 -26.69
CA PRO A 54 14.82 25.13 -27.40
C PRO A 54 16.24 24.68 -27.02
N LEU A 55 17.20 25.08 -27.87
CA LEU A 55 18.62 24.99 -27.50
C LEU A 55 18.85 25.85 -26.24
N GLY A 56 19.47 25.26 -25.23
CA GLY A 56 19.72 25.96 -23.98
C GLY A 56 19.79 25.02 -22.77
N THR A 57 19.88 25.60 -21.59
CA THR A 57 19.82 24.90 -20.34
C THR A 57 18.36 24.80 -19.88
N ILE A 58 17.97 23.63 -19.50
CA ILE A 58 16.66 23.30 -18.91
C ILE A 58 16.88 22.83 -17.48
N SER A 59 16.18 23.46 -16.52
CA SER A 59 16.08 22.96 -15.17
C SER A 59 14.80 22.16 -15.01
N ILE A 60 14.87 21.04 -14.33
CA ILE A 60 13.74 20.17 -14.06
C ILE A 60 13.74 19.88 -12.56
N GLU A 61 12.58 20.03 -11.95
CA GLU A 61 12.38 19.79 -10.53
C GLU A 61 11.05 19.08 -10.29
N GLU A 62 11.06 18.03 -9.51
CA GLU A 62 9.83 17.47 -8.96
C GLU A 62 9.46 18.23 -7.71
N THR A 63 8.30 18.87 -7.73
CA THR A 63 7.82 19.73 -6.61
C THR A 63 6.75 19.09 -5.77
N LYS A 64 6.24 17.92 -6.19
CA LYS A 64 5.19 17.19 -5.48
C LYS A 64 5.28 15.70 -5.80
N ALA A 65 5.56 14.91 -4.77
CA ALA A 65 5.54 13.45 -4.85
C ALA A 65 4.11 12.90 -5.02
N PRO A 66 3.96 11.70 -5.59
CA PRO A 66 2.71 10.94 -5.58
C PRO A 66 2.22 10.62 -4.16
N GLU A 67 0.96 10.19 -4.04
CA GLU A 67 0.43 9.73 -2.76
C GLU A 67 1.23 8.53 -2.23
N GLY A 68 1.64 8.60 -0.97
CA GLY A 68 2.44 7.57 -0.31
C GLY A 68 3.94 7.72 -0.49
N TYR A 69 4.39 8.80 -1.13
CA TYR A 69 5.81 9.08 -1.36
C TYR A 69 6.21 10.46 -0.83
N SER A 70 7.51 10.64 -0.57
CA SER A 70 8.14 11.87 -0.10
C SER A 70 9.25 12.30 -1.04
N LEU A 71 9.35 13.62 -1.26
CA LEU A 71 10.51 14.22 -1.90
C LEU A 71 11.73 14.25 -0.96
N ASP A 72 11.50 14.22 0.35
CA ASP A 72 12.57 14.07 1.33
C ASP A 72 13.16 12.67 1.26
N GLY A 73 14.47 12.61 0.98
CA GLY A 73 15.17 11.35 0.68
C GLY A 73 14.97 10.83 -0.74
N ALA A 74 14.33 11.59 -1.63
CA ALA A 74 14.30 11.29 -3.06
C ALA A 74 15.70 11.45 -3.69
N TYR A 75 15.93 10.74 -4.77
CA TYR A 75 17.19 10.82 -5.49
C TYR A 75 16.97 10.78 -7.01
N ILE A 76 17.93 11.36 -7.72
CA ILE A 76 17.99 11.31 -9.19
C ILE A 76 18.94 10.17 -9.58
N GLU A 77 18.44 9.27 -10.41
CA GLU A 77 19.21 8.21 -11.01
C GLU A 77 19.59 8.60 -12.46
N SER A 78 20.88 8.58 -12.74
CA SER A 78 21.45 8.83 -14.06
C SER A 78 22.48 7.75 -14.41
N VAL A 79 23.06 7.84 -15.60
CA VAL A 79 24.17 6.96 -16.01
C VAL A 79 25.43 7.12 -15.15
N GLU A 80 25.56 8.25 -14.45
CA GLU A 80 26.69 8.56 -13.57
C GLU A 80 26.46 8.07 -12.12
N GLY A 81 25.25 7.59 -11.81
CA GLY A 81 24.87 7.10 -10.49
C GLY A 81 23.68 7.83 -9.89
N LYS A 82 23.58 7.74 -8.56
CA LYS A 82 22.48 8.34 -7.76
C LYS A 82 22.97 9.65 -7.13
N THR A 83 22.13 10.67 -7.22
CA THR A 83 22.37 11.98 -6.58
C THR A 83 21.12 12.33 -5.77
N GLU A 84 21.27 12.68 -4.50
CA GLU A 84 20.18 13.12 -3.63
C GLU A 84 19.50 14.38 -4.18
N GLY A 85 18.17 14.41 -4.09
CA GLY A 85 17.32 15.54 -4.48
C GLY A 85 16.42 15.26 -5.69
N THR A 86 15.65 16.28 -6.05
CA THR A 86 14.61 16.21 -7.09
C THR A 86 14.84 17.21 -8.22
N TYR A 87 15.96 17.90 -8.19
CA TYR A 87 16.31 18.96 -9.14
C TYR A 87 17.54 18.58 -9.94
N TYR A 88 17.47 18.75 -11.27
CA TYR A 88 18.64 18.61 -12.15
C TYR A 88 18.62 19.59 -13.33
N LEU A 89 19.80 19.80 -13.91
CA LEU A 89 19.99 20.56 -15.14
C LEU A 89 20.29 19.61 -16.28
N THR A 90 19.70 19.90 -17.42
CA THR A 90 20.06 19.28 -18.69
C THR A 90 20.31 20.37 -19.73
N LYS A 91 21.12 20.08 -20.75
CA LYS A 91 21.49 21.02 -21.82
C LYS A 91 21.09 20.45 -23.17
N ILE A 92 20.34 21.24 -23.92
CA ILE A 92 20.05 20.95 -25.32
C ILE A 92 21.04 21.72 -26.16
N ILE A 93 21.94 21.01 -26.80
CA ILE A 93 23.02 21.60 -27.63
C ILE A 93 22.85 21.22 -29.10
N GLN A 94 23.42 22.00 -29.95
CA GLN A 94 23.52 21.67 -31.38
C GLN A 94 24.70 20.72 -31.60
N ASP A 95 24.44 19.60 -32.28
CA ASP A 95 25.47 18.66 -32.74
C ASP A 95 25.31 18.45 -34.25
N GLY A 96 26.11 19.16 -35.02
CA GLY A 96 25.91 19.27 -36.48
C GLY A 96 24.59 19.95 -36.82
N ASN A 97 23.70 19.24 -37.51
CA ASN A 97 22.38 19.73 -37.90
C ASN A 97 21.26 19.22 -36.92
N LEU A 98 21.62 18.54 -35.85
CA LEU A 98 20.67 17.94 -34.90
C LEU A 98 20.80 18.61 -33.54
N ALA A 99 19.69 18.67 -32.83
CA ALA A 99 19.69 18.99 -31.42
C ALA A 99 19.98 17.70 -30.58
N LYS A 100 20.81 17.83 -29.56
CA LYS A 100 21.22 16.72 -28.70
C LYS A 100 21.15 17.12 -27.25
N ILE A 101 20.63 16.21 -26.40
CA ILE A 101 20.68 16.34 -24.95
C ILE A 101 22.08 15.93 -24.48
N GLN A 102 22.78 16.87 -23.83
CA GLN A 102 24.10 16.61 -23.26
C GLN A 102 23.98 15.87 -21.95
N GLY A 103 24.81 14.85 -21.73
CA GLY A 103 24.84 14.08 -20.51
C GLY A 103 23.88 12.87 -20.48
N GLY A 104 23.26 12.54 -21.61
CA GLY A 104 22.27 11.47 -21.71
C GLY A 104 20.83 12.01 -21.63
N ASN A 105 19.89 11.17 -21.95
CA ASN A 105 18.49 11.57 -22.14
C ASN A 105 17.53 10.90 -21.14
N THR A 106 18.07 10.23 -20.12
CA THR A 106 17.21 9.56 -19.16
C THR A 106 17.65 9.88 -17.75
N TYR A 107 16.87 10.75 -17.12
CA TYR A 107 16.91 10.96 -15.68
C TYR A 107 15.64 10.38 -15.08
N LYS A 108 15.80 9.64 -13.99
CA LYS A 108 14.70 9.16 -13.20
C LYS A 108 14.77 9.83 -11.82
N ILE A 109 13.67 10.36 -11.36
CA ILE A 109 13.52 10.77 -9.97
C ILE A 109 12.84 9.60 -9.25
N ALA A 110 13.46 9.14 -8.19
CA ALA A 110 12.94 8.07 -7.35
C ALA A 110 12.58 8.67 -5.99
N ASP A 111 11.29 8.81 -5.76
CA ASP A 111 10.76 9.27 -4.48
C ASP A 111 10.92 8.18 -3.42
N ARG A 112 11.13 8.62 -2.18
CA ARG A 112 11.14 7.71 -1.05
C ARG A 112 9.71 7.32 -0.68
N ILE A 113 9.42 6.02 -0.63
CA ILE A 113 8.12 5.54 -0.18
C ILE A 113 7.95 5.82 1.32
N PHE A 114 6.76 6.25 1.73
CA PHE A 114 6.39 6.34 3.15
C PHE A 114 6.50 4.97 3.79
N ARG A 115 7.03 4.96 5.00
CA ARG A 115 7.11 3.75 5.82
C ARG A 115 6.64 4.06 7.23
N GLY A 116 5.92 3.13 7.81
CA GLY A 116 5.43 3.23 9.17
C GLY A 116 5.50 1.90 9.90
N ASP A 117 5.06 1.92 11.13
CA ASP A 117 5.03 0.77 12.01
C ASP A 117 3.61 0.50 12.48
N ILE A 118 3.40 -0.64 13.08
CA ILE A 118 2.16 -0.99 13.77
C ILE A 118 2.43 -1.44 15.18
N GLU A 119 1.42 -1.28 16.04
CA GLU A 119 1.39 -1.89 17.36
C GLU A 119 -0.02 -2.34 17.69
N PHE A 120 -0.16 -3.35 18.56
CA PHE A 120 -1.45 -3.81 19.06
C PHE A 120 -1.31 -4.67 20.32
N GLN A 121 -2.42 -4.81 21.03
CA GLN A 121 -2.59 -5.71 22.17
C GLN A 121 -3.54 -6.84 21.79
N LYS A 122 -3.14 -8.10 21.95
CA LYS A 122 -4.04 -9.27 21.79
C LYS A 122 -4.63 -9.67 23.12
N LYS A 123 -5.97 -9.75 23.19
CA LYS A 123 -6.68 -10.19 24.37
C LYS A 123 -7.69 -11.28 24.05
N ASP A 124 -8.01 -12.07 25.07
CA ASP A 124 -9.14 -12.98 25.06
C ASP A 124 -10.45 -12.20 25.20
N GLU A 125 -11.45 -12.52 24.40
CA GLU A 125 -12.73 -11.80 24.39
C GLU A 125 -13.58 -12.06 25.66
N GLU A 126 -13.44 -13.25 26.28
CA GLU A 126 -14.24 -13.65 27.45
C GLU A 126 -13.59 -13.20 28.76
N THR A 127 -12.28 -13.46 28.90
CA THR A 127 -11.56 -13.19 30.15
C THR A 127 -10.92 -11.82 30.21
N GLN A 128 -10.76 -11.14 29.05
CA GLN A 128 -10.04 -9.88 28.87
C GLN A 128 -8.55 -9.99 29.24
N GLU A 129 -8.04 -11.19 29.43
CA GLU A 129 -6.63 -11.43 29.68
C GLU A 129 -5.80 -11.31 28.42
N SER A 130 -4.56 -10.89 28.59
CA SER A 130 -3.59 -10.80 27.49
C SER A 130 -3.20 -12.19 26.98
N MET A 131 -3.12 -12.33 25.65
CA MET A 131 -2.79 -13.61 25.00
C MET A 131 -1.38 -13.57 24.42
N ALA A 132 -0.45 -14.21 25.12
CA ALA A 132 0.93 -14.38 24.69
C ALA A 132 1.09 -15.45 23.60
N GLY A 133 2.09 -15.31 22.75
CA GLY A 133 2.46 -16.31 21.75
C GLY A 133 1.42 -16.56 20.66
N ILE A 134 0.62 -15.57 20.34
CA ILE A 134 -0.38 -15.67 19.27
C ILE A 134 0.27 -15.27 17.95
N PRO A 135 0.36 -16.19 16.96
CA PRO A 135 0.95 -15.91 15.68
C PRO A 135 -0.05 -15.23 14.75
N PHE A 136 0.44 -14.25 13.98
CA PHE A 136 -0.30 -13.60 12.91
C PHE A 136 0.51 -13.64 11.61
N ARG A 137 -0.20 -13.78 10.50
CA ARG A 137 0.34 -13.53 9.16
C ARG A 137 -0.08 -12.15 8.69
N ILE A 138 0.89 -11.38 8.22
CA ILE A 138 0.64 -10.08 7.61
C ILE A 138 1.06 -10.17 6.15
N THR A 139 0.19 -9.74 5.23
CA THR A 139 0.42 -9.84 3.78
C THR A 139 0.12 -8.50 3.12
N SER A 140 1.09 -7.97 2.38
CA SER A 140 0.92 -6.80 1.51
C SER A 140 -0.11 -7.09 0.41
N VAL A 141 -1.05 -6.19 0.21
CA VAL A 141 -2.06 -6.34 -0.86
C VAL A 141 -1.45 -6.08 -2.23
N THR A 142 -0.49 -5.16 -2.32
CA THR A 142 0.14 -4.77 -3.59
C THR A 142 1.18 -5.77 -4.06
N THR A 143 2.07 -6.23 -3.16
CA THR A 143 3.21 -7.07 -3.55
C THR A 143 2.98 -8.55 -3.30
N GLY A 144 2.05 -8.90 -2.39
CA GLY A 144 1.87 -10.26 -1.91
C GLY A 144 2.95 -10.74 -0.93
N GLU A 145 3.94 -9.90 -0.60
CA GLU A 145 4.94 -10.18 0.43
C GLU A 145 4.25 -10.50 1.76
N SER A 146 4.71 -11.53 2.45
CA SER A 146 4.04 -12.04 3.64
C SER A 146 5.05 -12.43 4.71
N HIS A 147 4.78 -11.97 5.93
CA HIS A 147 5.59 -12.28 7.11
C HIS A 147 4.73 -12.78 8.26
N MET A 148 5.35 -13.54 9.15
CA MET A 148 4.74 -14.01 10.39
C MET A 148 5.30 -13.24 11.56
N ILE A 149 4.41 -12.84 12.46
CA ILE A 149 4.74 -12.22 13.75
C ILE A 149 4.08 -12.99 14.89
N MET A 150 4.51 -12.74 16.10
CA MET A 150 3.94 -13.35 17.31
C MET A 150 3.86 -12.30 18.43
N THR A 151 2.78 -12.36 19.22
CA THR A 151 2.66 -11.52 20.41
C THR A 151 3.64 -11.97 21.51
N ASP A 152 4.19 -11.01 22.25
CA ASP A 152 5.09 -11.24 23.37
C ASP A 152 4.39 -11.85 24.62
N ALA A 153 5.12 -11.97 25.71
CA ALA A 153 4.63 -12.51 26.97
C ALA A 153 3.47 -11.69 27.57
N ASN A 154 3.31 -10.44 27.16
CA ASN A 154 2.23 -9.55 27.58
C ASN A 154 1.08 -9.50 26.59
N GLY A 155 1.13 -10.31 25.52
CA GLY A 155 0.15 -10.27 24.43
C GLY A 155 0.30 -9.05 23.53
N TYR A 156 1.42 -8.34 23.60
CA TYR A 156 1.71 -7.13 22.83
C TYR A 156 2.60 -7.43 21.64
N PHE A 157 2.46 -6.65 20.59
CA PHE A 157 3.36 -6.62 19.45
C PHE A 157 3.57 -5.17 18.98
N SER A 158 4.81 -4.86 18.63
CA SER A 158 5.16 -3.66 17.89
C SER A 158 6.20 -4.00 16.83
N SER A 159 6.08 -3.40 15.66
CA SER A 159 7.08 -3.53 14.58
C SER A 159 8.19 -2.49 14.68
N ALA A 160 8.04 -1.49 15.54
CA ALA A 160 9.00 -0.40 15.64
C ALA A 160 10.39 -0.87 16.07
N SER A 161 11.43 -0.35 15.43
CA SER A 161 12.84 -0.78 15.65
C SER A 161 13.37 -0.55 17.07
N ASN A 162 12.74 0.34 17.83
CA ASN A 162 13.05 0.55 19.25
C ASN A 162 12.45 -0.52 20.17
N TYR A 163 11.47 -1.30 19.69
CA TYR A 163 10.93 -2.48 20.36
C TYR A 163 11.76 -3.72 19.99
N VAL A 164 11.83 -4.06 18.69
CA VAL A 164 12.67 -5.14 18.16
C VAL A 164 13.28 -4.69 16.82
N LYS A 165 14.59 -4.89 16.63
CA LYS A 165 15.27 -4.52 15.38
C LYS A 165 14.62 -5.19 14.17
N HIS A 166 14.51 -4.47 13.06
CA HIS A 166 13.93 -4.98 11.83
C HIS A 166 14.69 -6.20 11.29
N SER A 167 13.97 -7.12 10.65
CA SER A 167 14.53 -8.33 10.08
C SER A 167 13.72 -8.79 8.85
N GLU A 168 14.41 -9.27 7.83
CA GLU A 168 13.79 -9.92 6.67
C GLU A 168 13.27 -11.33 6.99
N ASN A 169 13.86 -11.98 7.99
CA ASN A 169 13.54 -13.38 8.33
C ASN A 169 12.56 -13.49 9.50
N THR A 170 11.32 -13.08 9.28
CA THR A 170 10.26 -13.09 10.29
C THR A 170 9.26 -14.23 10.15
N ASN A 171 9.42 -15.10 9.15
CA ASN A 171 8.52 -16.26 8.95
C ASN A 171 8.71 -17.38 9.99
N THR A 172 9.54 -17.15 11.01
CA THR A 172 9.75 -18.09 12.12
C THR A 172 8.65 -18.02 13.19
N GLY A 173 7.89 -16.90 13.25
CA GLY A 173 6.84 -16.69 14.24
C GLY A 173 7.36 -16.64 15.68
N GLN A 174 8.51 -16.01 15.92
CA GLN A 174 9.06 -15.77 17.26
C GLN A 174 8.80 -14.33 17.70
N ALA A 175 8.45 -14.14 18.97
CA ALA A 175 8.10 -12.82 19.51
C ALA A 175 9.27 -11.80 19.45
N GLU A 176 10.49 -12.30 19.53
CA GLU A 176 11.71 -11.49 19.47
C GLU A 176 12.21 -11.22 18.06
N SER A 177 11.52 -11.75 17.05
CA SER A 177 11.85 -11.50 15.65
C SER A 177 11.24 -10.19 15.19
N GLY A 178 12.06 -9.29 14.66
CA GLY A 178 11.61 -8.10 13.96
C GLY A 178 10.92 -8.44 12.64
N ILE A 179 10.48 -7.44 11.93
CA ILE A 179 9.82 -7.57 10.63
C ILE A 179 10.33 -6.50 9.68
N TRP A 180 10.38 -6.80 8.39
CA TRP A 180 10.67 -5.85 7.34
C TRP A 180 9.99 -6.27 6.05
N PHE A 181 9.12 -5.40 5.53
CA PHE A 181 8.54 -5.52 4.21
C PHE A 181 9.45 -4.77 3.24
N GLY A 182 10.18 -5.49 2.42
CA GLY A 182 11.20 -4.95 1.52
C GLY A 182 10.77 -4.86 0.07
N LEU A 183 9.80 -5.69 -0.34
CA LEU A 183 9.42 -5.82 -1.74
C LEU A 183 8.62 -4.60 -2.23
N ASN A 184 9.10 -3.95 -3.29
CA ASN A 184 8.35 -2.90 -3.96
C ASN A 184 7.47 -3.47 -5.10
N SER A 185 6.61 -2.63 -5.67
CA SER A 185 5.74 -3.01 -6.79
C SER A 185 6.48 -3.41 -8.08
N GLY A 186 7.75 -3.06 -8.20
CA GLY A 186 8.64 -3.45 -9.29
C GLY A 186 9.35 -4.79 -9.09
N GLY A 187 9.17 -5.42 -7.91
CA GLY A 187 9.80 -6.69 -7.57
C GLY A 187 11.22 -6.56 -7.01
N GLU A 188 11.64 -5.37 -6.63
CA GLU A 188 12.95 -5.11 -6.02
C GLU A 188 12.81 -5.13 -4.49
N MET A 189 13.82 -5.67 -3.80
CA MET A 189 13.91 -5.69 -2.34
C MET A 189 14.72 -4.49 -1.84
N SER A 190 14.17 -3.77 -0.86
CA SER A 190 14.90 -2.75 -0.11
C SER A 190 15.66 -3.39 1.05
N GLU A 191 16.84 -2.88 1.35
CA GLU A 191 17.62 -3.28 2.51
C GLU A 191 16.91 -2.88 3.81
N VAL A 192 17.11 -3.70 4.85
CA VAL A 192 16.61 -3.42 6.20
C VAL A 192 17.23 -2.12 6.72
N ASN A 193 16.38 -1.23 7.23
CA ASN A 193 16.80 0.03 7.81
C ASN A 193 15.96 0.36 9.05
N ASP A 194 16.60 0.39 10.20
CA ASP A 194 15.98 0.67 11.50
C ASP A 194 15.55 2.14 11.69
N ASP A 195 16.02 3.06 10.83
CA ASP A 195 15.62 4.47 10.87
C ASP A 195 14.28 4.73 10.15
N ASN A 196 13.75 3.73 9.44
CA ASN A 196 12.46 3.79 8.75
C ASN A 196 11.49 2.77 9.36
N GLY A 197 10.18 2.98 9.17
CA GLY A 197 9.19 1.99 9.57
C GLY A 197 9.28 0.68 8.80
N ALA A 198 8.86 -0.41 9.41
CA ALA A 198 8.92 -1.76 8.85
C ALA A 198 8.04 -1.96 7.61
N PHE A 199 6.94 -1.20 7.52
CA PHE A 199 5.90 -1.36 6.51
C PHE A 199 5.89 -0.20 5.51
N PRO A 200 6.07 -0.42 4.20
CA PRO A 200 5.80 0.57 3.17
C PRO A 200 4.33 1.05 3.15
N TYR A 201 4.08 2.21 2.56
CA TYR A 201 2.74 2.67 2.22
C TYR A 201 2.00 1.62 1.39
N ASP A 202 1.02 0.96 2.00
CA ASP A 202 0.19 -0.06 1.38
C ASP A 202 -1.00 -0.40 2.30
N THR A 203 -1.89 -1.25 1.81
CA THR A 203 -2.90 -1.96 2.60
C THR A 203 -2.41 -3.37 2.88
N TYR A 204 -2.58 -3.81 4.11
CA TYR A 204 -2.14 -5.12 4.58
C TYR A 204 -3.33 -5.94 5.07
N LYS A 205 -3.31 -7.23 4.76
CA LYS A 205 -4.18 -8.23 5.39
C LYS A 205 -3.47 -8.78 6.62
N MET A 206 -4.19 -8.89 7.71
CA MET A 206 -3.70 -9.46 8.96
C MET A 206 -4.60 -10.62 9.38
N GLU A 207 -4.02 -11.79 9.54
CA GLU A 207 -4.73 -13.03 9.85
C GLU A 207 -4.09 -13.69 11.06
N GLU A 208 -4.88 -13.90 12.12
CA GLU A 208 -4.49 -14.74 13.25
C GLU A 208 -4.35 -16.20 12.79
N LEU A 209 -3.28 -16.87 13.20
CA LEU A 209 -3.03 -18.25 12.87
C LEU A 209 -3.36 -19.16 14.04
N ARG A 210 -3.73 -20.41 13.75
CA ARG A 210 -4.05 -21.40 14.76
C ARG A 210 -2.81 -21.78 15.56
N CYS A 211 -2.94 -21.79 16.90
CA CYS A 211 -1.94 -22.25 17.85
C CYS A 211 -2.60 -22.89 19.07
N GLY A 212 -1.82 -23.34 20.03
CA GLY A 212 -2.34 -23.99 21.25
C GLY A 212 -3.24 -23.09 22.10
N GLN A 213 -2.91 -21.78 22.16
CA GLN A 213 -3.63 -20.80 22.99
C GLN A 213 -4.97 -20.36 22.39
N ASN A 214 -5.20 -20.56 21.09
CA ASN A 214 -6.44 -20.17 20.42
C ASN A 214 -7.16 -21.32 19.73
N VAL A 215 -6.90 -22.57 20.18
CA VAL A 215 -7.40 -23.80 19.54
C VAL A 215 -8.92 -23.86 19.46
N ASP A 216 -9.61 -23.29 20.42
CA ASP A 216 -11.06 -23.28 20.59
C ASP A 216 -11.74 -21.96 20.21
N LYS A 217 -10.96 -21.00 19.67
CA LYS A 217 -11.47 -19.66 19.33
C LYS A 217 -11.63 -19.48 17.83
N ALA A 218 -12.52 -18.60 17.44
CA ALA A 218 -12.53 -18.08 16.08
C ALA A 218 -11.29 -17.20 15.84
N LEU A 219 -10.73 -17.27 14.64
CA LEU A 219 -9.51 -16.53 14.32
C LEU A 219 -9.84 -15.13 13.81
N TYR A 220 -9.10 -14.14 14.30
CA TYR A 220 -9.20 -12.77 13.80
C TYR A 220 -8.73 -12.67 12.35
N LYS A 221 -9.44 -11.86 11.56
CA LYS A 221 -9.04 -11.41 10.23
C LYS A 221 -9.40 -9.94 10.08
N GLY A 222 -8.44 -9.15 9.63
CA GLY A 222 -8.62 -7.73 9.44
C GLY A 222 -7.68 -7.16 8.40
N THR A 223 -7.78 -5.87 8.19
CA THR A 223 -6.89 -5.10 7.32
C THR A 223 -6.50 -3.81 8.01
N PHE A 224 -5.30 -3.32 7.68
CA PHE A 224 -4.85 -1.98 8.06
C PHE A 224 -4.14 -1.32 6.88
N LYS A 225 -3.98 0.01 6.92
CA LYS A 225 -3.30 0.77 5.90
C LYS A 225 -2.20 1.63 6.53
N ILE A 226 -0.98 1.50 6.03
CA ILE A 226 0.09 2.46 6.29
C ILE A 226 -0.09 3.62 5.32
N SER A 227 -0.36 4.82 5.85
CA SER A 227 -0.69 6.01 5.06
C SER A 227 0.08 7.25 5.48
N ARG A 228 0.95 7.14 6.50
CA ARG A 228 1.80 8.22 7.01
C ARG A 228 3.23 7.74 7.13
N ASP A 229 4.15 8.67 6.86
CA ASP A 229 5.57 8.44 7.04
C ASP A 229 5.96 8.55 8.51
N ASN A 230 6.90 7.70 8.95
CA ASN A 230 7.47 7.70 10.30
C ASN A 230 6.39 7.73 11.42
N TYR A 231 5.35 6.92 11.26
CA TYR A 231 4.22 6.86 12.17
C TYR A 231 3.97 5.43 12.64
N ILE A 232 3.72 5.26 13.94
CA ILE A 232 3.27 3.98 14.51
C ILE A 232 1.74 3.97 14.53
N LEU A 233 1.15 3.07 13.75
CA LEU A 233 -0.29 2.87 13.70
C LEU A 233 -0.70 1.94 14.85
N ASP A 234 -1.37 2.48 15.85
CA ASP A 234 -1.99 1.69 16.91
C ASP A 234 -3.27 1.02 16.38
N LEU A 235 -3.26 -0.32 16.30
CA LEU A 235 -4.42 -1.13 15.92
C LEU A 235 -5.33 -1.43 17.13
N GLY A 236 -4.96 -0.94 18.31
CA GLY A 236 -5.72 -1.11 19.55
C GLY A 236 -5.71 -2.54 20.07
N THR A 237 -6.81 -2.94 20.67
CA THR A 237 -6.98 -4.30 21.20
C THR A 237 -7.63 -5.20 20.16
N ILE A 238 -6.92 -6.25 19.77
CA ILE A 238 -7.42 -7.29 18.87
C ILE A 238 -8.00 -8.42 19.72
N MET A 239 -9.28 -8.72 19.52
CA MET A 239 -9.98 -9.84 20.12
C MET A 239 -10.40 -10.85 19.07
N ASN A 240 -10.75 -12.05 19.46
CA ASN A 240 -11.35 -13.01 18.56
C ASN A 240 -12.79 -12.56 18.24
N PRO A 241 -13.27 -12.76 17.00
CA PRO A 241 -14.60 -12.29 16.63
C PRO A 241 -15.70 -13.09 17.34
N ASP A 242 -16.77 -12.41 17.69
CA ASP A 242 -17.99 -13.03 18.19
C ASP A 242 -18.63 -13.96 17.17
N LEU A 243 -19.51 -14.84 17.66
CA LEU A 243 -20.35 -15.66 16.81
C LEU A 243 -21.32 -14.79 16.02
N VAL A 244 -21.17 -14.80 14.69
CA VAL A 244 -22.13 -14.16 13.78
C VAL A 244 -22.80 -15.24 12.95
N ILE A 245 -24.13 -15.21 12.91
CA ILE A 245 -24.95 -16.11 12.10
C ILE A 245 -25.79 -15.25 11.16
N SER A 246 -25.81 -15.62 9.89
CA SER A 246 -26.73 -15.06 8.90
C SER A 246 -27.37 -16.17 8.09
N THR A 247 -28.63 -16.00 7.72
CA THR A 247 -29.38 -16.97 6.92
C THR A 247 -29.94 -16.31 5.66
N VAL A 248 -30.03 -17.10 4.60
CA VAL A 248 -30.67 -16.69 3.34
C VAL A 248 -31.53 -17.84 2.86
N ALA A 249 -32.84 -17.68 2.97
CA ALA A 249 -33.83 -18.62 2.48
C ALA A 249 -34.16 -18.34 1.01
N LYS A 250 -34.17 -19.39 0.20
CA LYS A 250 -34.55 -19.33 -1.23
C LYS A 250 -35.42 -20.51 -1.57
N ASP A 251 -36.36 -20.29 -2.47
CA ASP A 251 -37.11 -21.37 -3.13
C ASP A 251 -36.15 -22.21 -3.99
N GLU A 252 -36.28 -23.54 -3.91
CA GLU A 252 -35.38 -24.47 -4.61
C GLU A 252 -35.56 -24.37 -6.13
N GLU A 253 -36.79 -24.20 -6.62
CA GLU A 253 -37.10 -24.18 -8.04
C GLU A 253 -36.69 -22.85 -8.70
N THR A 254 -37.05 -21.74 -8.07
CA THR A 254 -36.79 -20.40 -8.63
C THR A 254 -35.39 -19.86 -8.30
N GLY A 255 -34.75 -20.38 -7.26
CA GLY A 255 -33.48 -19.86 -6.75
C GLY A 255 -33.56 -18.45 -6.16
N THR A 256 -34.77 -17.93 -5.95
CA THR A 256 -35.04 -16.57 -5.46
C THR A 256 -35.77 -16.58 -4.12
N HIS A 257 -36.09 -15.41 -3.59
CA HIS A 257 -36.91 -15.27 -2.37
C HIS A 257 -38.42 -15.37 -2.66
N TYR A 258 -38.79 -15.72 -3.85
CA TYR A 258 -40.18 -15.87 -4.28
C TYR A 258 -40.41 -17.27 -4.83
N SER A 259 -41.48 -17.89 -4.39
CA SER A 259 -41.93 -19.19 -4.86
C SER A 259 -43.13 -19.05 -5.82
N ASN A 260 -43.31 -20.03 -6.72
CA ASN A 260 -44.51 -20.17 -7.45
C ASN A 260 -45.66 -20.57 -6.49
N ALA A 261 -46.90 -20.29 -6.89
CA ALA A 261 -48.10 -20.63 -6.09
C ALA A 261 -48.50 -22.10 -6.30
N ASP A 262 -47.64 -23.02 -5.86
CA ASP A 262 -47.82 -24.47 -5.99
C ASP A 262 -48.36 -25.09 -4.69
N GLU A 263 -48.89 -26.30 -4.81
CA GLU A 263 -49.42 -27.05 -3.66
C GLU A 263 -48.32 -27.43 -2.63
N SER A 264 -47.07 -27.50 -3.10
CA SER A 264 -45.91 -27.82 -2.28
C SER A 264 -44.70 -26.99 -2.74
N VAL A 265 -44.03 -26.33 -1.78
CA VAL A 265 -42.84 -25.49 -2.01
C VAL A 265 -41.70 -26.00 -1.17
N THR A 266 -40.54 -26.17 -1.77
CA THR A 266 -39.29 -26.49 -1.05
C THR A 266 -38.47 -25.22 -0.83
N VAL A 267 -38.21 -24.86 0.41
CA VAL A 267 -37.36 -23.73 0.78
C VAL A 267 -36.03 -24.24 1.27
N ILE A 268 -34.94 -23.76 0.65
CA ILE A 268 -33.57 -24.00 1.08
C ILE A 268 -33.10 -22.79 1.87
N ASP A 269 -32.81 -22.97 3.16
CA ASP A 269 -32.19 -21.94 4.01
C ASP A 269 -30.69 -22.21 4.14
N THR A 270 -29.89 -21.30 3.58
CA THR A 270 -28.43 -21.35 3.67
C THR A 270 -27.99 -20.55 4.87
N VAL A 271 -27.35 -21.21 5.81
CA VAL A 271 -26.80 -20.57 7.01
C VAL A 271 -25.30 -20.38 6.87
N THR A 272 -24.87 -19.13 6.97
CA THR A 272 -23.45 -18.77 7.08
C THR A 272 -23.15 -18.36 8.53
N TYR A 273 -22.01 -18.77 9.01
CA TYR A 273 -21.58 -18.45 10.38
C TYR A 273 -20.08 -18.18 10.43
N THR A 274 -19.68 -17.33 11.37
CA THR A 274 -18.29 -17.09 11.76
C THR A 274 -18.20 -17.05 13.28
N GLY A 275 -17.02 -17.32 13.84
CA GLY A 275 -16.82 -17.24 15.29
C GLY A 275 -17.20 -18.51 16.05
N LEU A 276 -17.51 -19.64 15.39
CA LEU A 276 -17.72 -20.91 16.11
C LEU A 276 -16.43 -21.39 16.77
N LYS A 277 -16.52 -21.78 18.05
CA LYS A 277 -15.42 -22.31 18.84
C LYS A 277 -15.24 -23.80 18.56
N LYS A 278 -14.02 -24.21 18.25
CA LYS A 278 -13.70 -25.62 18.00
C LYS A 278 -14.00 -26.46 19.23
N GLY A 279 -14.67 -27.61 19.03
CA GLY A 279 -15.01 -28.55 20.11
C GLY A 279 -16.23 -28.17 20.96
N LYS A 280 -16.90 -27.05 20.65
CA LYS A 280 -18.20 -26.72 21.21
C LYS A 280 -19.30 -27.28 20.32
N GLU A 281 -20.36 -27.75 20.94
CA GLU A 281 -21.58 -28.21 20.27
C GLU A 281 -22.54 -27.02 20.14
N TYR A 282 -23.11 -26.83 18.97
CA TYR A 282 -24.09 -25.78 18.67
C TYR A 282 -25.35 -26.42 18.11
N VAL A 283 -26.49 -25.95 18.55
CA VAL A 283 -27.78 -26.37 18.02
C VAL A 283 -28.42 -25.23 17.29
N MET A 284 -28.69 -25.45 15.99
CA MET A 284 -29.43 -24.48 15.19
C MET A 284 -30.92 -24.86 15.20
N LYS A 285 -31.79 -23.87 15.44
CA LYS A 285 -33.24 -24.01 15.34
C LYS A 285 -33.76 -22.97 14.35
N GLY A 286 -34.52 -23.44 13.38
CA GLY A 286 -35.27 -22.59 12.46
C GLY A 286 -36.76 -22.73 12.75
N ILE A 287 -37.51 -21.65 12.66
CA ILE A 287 -38.98 -21.62 12.77
C ILE A 287 -39.48 -20.90 11.50
N LEU A 288 -40.36 -21.58 10.78
CA LEU A 288 -41.07 -20.95 9.67
C LEU A 288 -42.18 -20.07 10.23
N MET A 289 -42.16 -18.79 9.88
CA MET A 289 -43.13 -17.82 10.39
C MET A 289 -43.92 -17.20 9.22
N ASP A 290 -45.20 -16.98 9.45
CA ASP A 290 -46.05 -16.25 8.51
C ASP A 290 -45.67 -14.76 8.55
N HIS A 291 -45.45 -14.16 7.38
CA HIS A 291 -44.98 -12.76 7.28
C HIS A 291 -45.96 -11.72 7.85
N LYS A 292 -47.28 -12.05 7.93
CA LYS A 292 -48.29 -11.12 8.41
C LYS A 292 -48.62 -11.30 9.88
N THR A 293 -48.47 -12.52 10.41
CA THR A 293 -48.93 -12.87 11.76
C THR A 293 -47.75 -13.12 12.71
N GLY A 294 -46.52 -13.27 12.18
CA GLY A 294 -45.32 -13.56 13.00
C GLY A 294 -45.22 -15.01 13.40
#